data_9345c2d2eafc36d6ed4b2a41287d38ce
#
_entry.id   9345c2d2eafc36d6ed4b2a41287d38ce
#
_cell.length_a   1.000
_cell.length_b   1.000
_cell.length_c   1.000
_cell.angle_alpha   90.00
_cell.angle_beta   90.00
_cell.angle_gamma   90.00
#
_symmetry.space_group_name_H-M   'P 1'
#
loop_
_entity.id
_entity.type
_entity.pdbx_description
1 polymer ?
#
loop_
_entity_poly.entity_id
_entity_poly.type
_entity_poly.pdbx_seq_one_letter_code
_entity_poly.pdbx_strand_id
1 'polypeptide(L)'
;MSITQFDPLTTFPATFRTFEDALARMLNEPRGARPWSPAVDIYETENELILKADLPDVKLEDIEVRVENQTLTLKGERKFEKDDSIRGHHRIERAYGSFERSFTVPASVDAEKVAAEYKNGVLTVRLPKKEAAKPRQVKIEAKDK
;
A
#
# COMPACT_ATOMS: atom_id res chain seq x y z
N MET A 1 -14.12 10.51 -62.72
CA MET A 1 -14.37 10.86 -61.30
C MET A 1 -13.78 9.78 -60.41
N SER A 2 -12.71 10.07 -59.69
CA SER A 2 -12.18 9.15 -58.72
C SER A 2 -12.95 9.35 -57.40
N ILE A 3 -13.60 8.33 -56.93
CA ILE A 3 -14.24 8.30 -55.61
C ILE A 3 -13.12 8.12 -54.62
N THR A 4 -12.77 9.18 -53.90
CA THR A 4 -11.88 9.10 -52.75
C THR A 4 -12.60 8.32 -51.67
N GLN A 5 -12.21 7.09 -51.47
CA GLN A 5 -12.72 6.26 -50.40
C GLN A 5 -12.25 6.89 -49.10
N PHE A 6 -13.17 7.44 -48.33
CA PHE A 6 -12.92 7.99 -47.01
C PHE A 6 -12.63 6.81 -46.07
N ASP A 7 -11.37 6.65 -45.70
CA ASP A 7 -10.96 5.68 -44.72
C ASP A 7 -10.96 6.37 -43.32
N PRO A 8 -11.97 6.12 -42.49
CA PRO A 8 -12.09 6.79 -41.21
C PRO A 8 -10.96 6.43 -40.18
N LEU A 9 -10.17 5.39 -40.47
CA LEU A 9 -9.12 4.93 -39.59
C LEU A 9 -7.77 5.64 -39.76
N THR A 10 -7.59 6.38 -40.88
CA THR A 10 -6.32 7.08 -41.15
C THR A 10 -6.30 8.55 -40.71
N THR A 11 -7.42 9.07 -40.21
CA THR A 11 -7.59 10.51 -39.91
C THR A 11 -7.49 10.80 -38.38
N PHE A 12 -7.25 9.80 -37.51
CA PHE A 12 -7.10 10.05 -36.09
C PHE A 12 -5.69 10.56 -35.75
N PRO A 13 -5.59 11.62 -34.92
CA PRO A 13 -4.28 12.13 -34.48
C PRO A 13 -3.49 11.04 -33.76
N ALA A 14 -2.15 11.11 -33.86
CA ALA A 14 -1.22 10.15 -33.24
C ALA A 14 -1.45 9.93 -31.71
N THR A 15 -2.04 10.92 -31.05
CA THR A 15 -2.45 10.86 -29.65
C THR A 15 -3.55 9.83 -29.35
N PHE A 16 -4.41 9.53 -30.34
CA PHE A 16 -5.48 8.54 -30.16
C PHE A 16 -4.94 7.11 -30.29
N ARG A 17 -3.95 6.90 -31.16
CA ARG A 17 -3.26 5.59 -31.27
C ARG A 17 -2.52 5.21 -30.00
N THR A 18 -1.88 6.20 -29.35
CA THR A 18 -1.21 5.96 -28.07
C THR A 18 -2.18 5.61 -26.95
N PHE A 19 -3.40 6.16 -27.01
CA PHE A 19 -4.46 5.82 -26.05
C PHE A 19 -5.03 4.41 -26.31
N GLU A 20 -5.26 4.05 -27.57
CA GLU A 20 -5.69 2.68 -27.92
C GLU A 20 -4.62 1.63 -27.56
N ASP A 21 -3.35 1.92 -27.81
CA ASP A 21 -2.24 1.05 -27.43
C ASP A 21 -2.12 0.92 -25.89
N ALA A 22 -2.32 2.01 -25.15
CA ALA A 22 -2.34 1.99 -23.69
C ALA A 22 -3.54 1.18 -23.16
N LEU A 23 -4.71 1.36 -23.77
CA LEU A 23 -5.93 0.62 -23.41
C LEU A 23 -5.80 -0.87 -23.75
N ALA A 24 -5.23 -1.19 -24.92
CA ALA A 24 -4.98 -2.57 -25.34
C ALA A 24 -3.98 -3.28 -24.43
N ARG A 25 -2.94 -2.59 -23.97
CA ARG A 25 -2.01 -3.11 -22.96
C ARG A 25 -2.71 -3.34 -21.62
N MET A 26 -3.56 -2.41 -21.20
CA MET A 26 -4.32 -2.51 -19.96
C MET A 26 -5.33 -3.66 -19.96
N LEU A 27 -5.91 -3.96 -21.14
CA LEU A 27 -6.86 -5.06 -21.34
C LEU A 27 -6.18 -6.42 -21.61
N ASN A 28 -4.97 -6.40 -22.21
CA ASN A 28 -4.21 -7.61 -22.56
C ASN A 28 -3.19 -8.01 -21.51
N GLU A 29 -2.94 -7.17 -20.47
CA GLU A 29 -2.16 -7.64 -19.34
C GLU A 29 -2.93 -8.77 -18.65
N PRO A 30 -2.28 -9.95 -18.51
CA PRO A 30 -2.91 -11.04 -17.77
C PRO A 30 -3.26 -10.51 -16.39
N ARG A 31 -4.55 -10.54 -16.05
CA ARG A 31 -5.10 -10.09 -14.76
C ARG A 31 -4.45 -10.73 -13.53
N GLY A 32 -3.51 -11.66 -13.75
CA GLY A 32 -2.69 -12.29 -12.71
C GLY A 32 -1.35 -11.62 -12.41
N ALA A 33 -0.96 -10.58 -13.16
CA ALA A 33 0.38 -9.97 -13.07
C ALA A 33 0.41 -8.62 -12.32
N ARG A 34 -0.68 -8.20 -11.68
CA ARG A 34 -0.64 -7.01 -10.83
C ARG A 34 0.15 -7.35 -9.56
N PRO A 35 1.24 -6.63 -9.27
CA PRO A 35 1.93 -6.80 -8.01
C PRO A 35 0.94 -6.56 -6.88
N TRP A 36 0.92 -7.46 -5.91
CA TRP A 36 0.05 -7.28 -4.76
C TRP A 36 0.53 -6.10 -3.93
N SER A 37 -0.37 -5.17 -3.68
CA SER A 37 -0.14 -4.05 -2.79
C SER A 37 -1.23 -4.07 -1.71
N PRO A 38 -0.89 -4.38 -0.45
CA PRO A 38 -1.86 -4.43 0.62
C PRO A 38 -2.46 -3.03 0.88
N ALA A 39 -3.76 -3.00 1.16
CA ALA A 39 -4.45 -1.81 1.61
C ALA A 39 -3.94 -1.40 2.99
N VAL A 40 -3.74 -0.11 3.20
CA VAL A 40 -3.21 0.46 4.43
C VAL A 40 -3.99 1.70 4.82
N ASP A 41 -4.38 1.77 6.09
CA ASP A 41 -4.89 2.97 6.74
C ASP A 41 -3.84 3.52 7.71
N ILE A 42 -3.67 4.83 7.72
CA ILE A 42 -2.83 5.52 8.70
C ILE A 42 -3.66 6.62 9.33
N TYR A 43 -3.74 6.62 10.65
CA TYR A 43 -4.40 7.66 11.40
C TYR A 43 -3.58 8.09 12.62
N GLU A 44 -3.84 9.28 13.07
CA GLU A 44 -3.11 9.94 14.15
C GLU A 44 -4.02 10.20 15.34
N THR A 45 -3.51 9.95 16.52
CA THR A 45 -4.09 10.34 17.80
C THR A 45 -3.22 11.42 18.46
N GLU A 46 -3.61 11.90 19.62
CA GLU A 46 -2.77 12.82 20.39
C GLU A 46 -1.40 12.21 20.76
N ASN A 47 -1.36 10.90 20.97
CA ASN A 47 -0.18 10.21 21.52
C ASN A 47 0.60 9.38 20.52
N GLU A 48 -0.01 8.95 19.43
CA GLU A 48 0.61 7.99 18.49
C GLU A 48 0.06 8.11 17.07
N LEU A 49 0.85 7.65 16.11
CA LEU A 49 0.39 7.26 14.78
C LEU A 49 0.10 5.77 14.78
N ILE A 50 -0.96 5.37 14.09
CA ILE A 50 -1.36 3.98 13.96
C ILE A 50 -1.50 3.65 12.49
N LEU A 51 -0.76 2.64 12.03
CA LEU A 51 -0.87 2.07 10.71
C LEU A 51 -1.56 0.72 10.80
N LYS A 52 -2.56 0.49 9.96
CA LYS A 52 -3.19 -0.82 9.78
C LYS A 52 -3.05 -1.28 8.35
N ALA A 53 -2.57 -2.49 8.16
CA ALA A 53 -2.40 -3.11 6.85
C ALA A 53 -3.17 -4.42 6.78
N ASP A 54 -3.90 -4.61 5.68
CA ASP A 54 -4.63 -5.83 5.40
C ASP A 54 -3.70 -6.86 4.76
N LEU A 55 -3.32 -7.87 5.55
CA LEU A 55 -2.42 -8.94 5.15
C LEU A 55 -3.05 -10.32 5.37
N PRO A 56 -4.26 -10.58 4.83
CA PRO A 56 -4.92 -11.84 5.05
C PRO A 56 -4.10 -12.99 4.43
N ASP A 57 -4.02 -14.11 5.16
CA ASP A 57 -3.33 -15.31 4.70
C ASP A 57 -1.83 -15.12 4.42
N VAL A 58 -1.20 -14.20 5.16
CA VAL A 58 0.27 -14.02 5.18
C VAL A 58 0.80 -14.62 6.49
N LYS A 59 1.86 -15.40 6.42
CA LYS A 59 2.49 -15.95 7.62
C LYS A 59 3.28 -14.86 8.34
N LEU A 60 3.28 -14.89 9.66
CA LEU A 60 4.00 -13.91 10.46
C LEU A 60 5.49 -13.85 10.10
N GLU A 61 6.10 -15.00 9.80
CA GLU A 61 7.49 -15.12 9.36
C GLU A 61 7.79 -14.46 8.01
N ASP A 62 6.75 -14.21 7.21
CA ASP A 62 6.84 -13.57 5.91
C ASP A 62 6.51 -12.07 5.94
N ILE A 63 6.42 -11.48 7.14
CA ILE A 63 6.15 -10.05 7.35
C ILE A 63 7.35 -9.40 8.02
N GLU A 64 7.82 -8.29 7.45
CA GLU A 64 8.89 -7.47 8.03
C GLU A 64 8.43 -6.02 8.13
N VAL A 65 8.63 -5.42 9.31
CA VAL A 65 8.42 -3.99 9.55
C VAL A 65 9.73 -3.38 9.98
N ARG A 66 10.15 -2.31 9.32
CA ARG A 66 11.37 -1.57 9.64
C ARG A 66 11.07 -0.08 9.72
N VAL A 67 11.65 0.58 10.71
CA VAL A 67 11.65 2.05 10.82
C VAL A 67 13.09 2.53 10.83
N GLU A 68 13.46 3.28 9.82
CA GLU A 68 14.81 3.82 9.64
C GLU A 68 14.74 5.15 8.87
N ASN A 69 15.53 6.14 9.31
CA ASN A 69 15.63 7.44 8.64
C ASN A 69 14.26 8.09 8.33
N GLN A 70 13.37 8.12 9.30
CA GLN A 70 12.01 8.65 9.17
C GLN A 70 11.19 7.96 8.05
N THR A 71 11.50 6.70 7.79
CA THR A 71 10.76 5.87 6.85
C THR A 71 10.35 4.58 7.53
N LEU A 72 9.05 4.28 7.50
CA LEU A 72 8.53 2.97 7.86
C LEU A 72 8.41 2.16 6.57
N THR A 73 9.05 1.02 6.54
CA THR A 73 8.97 0.08 5.44
C THR A 73 8.26 -1.19 5.90
N LEU A 74 7.22 -1.55 5.20
CA LEU A 74 6.47 -2.79 5.37
C LEU A 74 6.74 -3.68 4.16
N LYS A 75 7.32 -4.85 4.39
CA LYS A 75 7.59 -5.86 3.38
C LYS A 75 6.97 -7.18 3.74
N GLY A 76 6.71 -7.98 2.76
CA GLY A 76 6.29 -9.36 2.97
C GLY A 76 5.98 -10.09 1.68
N GLU A 77 5.49 -11.31 1.85
CA GLU A 77 5.11 -12.17 0.75
C GLU A 77 3.87 -12.98 1.13
N ARG A 78 2.89 -12.99 0.23
CA ARG A 78 1.82 -13.98 0.26
C ARG A 78 2.13 -15.08 -0.72
N LYS A 79 2.56 -16.21 -0.19
CA LYS A 79 2.95 -17.36 -1.00
C LYS A 79 1.72 -18.06 -1.56
N PHE A 80 1.83 -18.47 -2.83
CA PHE A 80 0.87 -19.40 -3.42
C PHE A 80 1.22 -20.81 -2.94
N GLU A 81 0.40 -21.39 -2.08
CA GLU A 81 0.62 -22.76 -1.62
C GLU A 81 0.18 -23.75 -2.70
N LYS A 82 1.11 -24.61 -3.10
CA LYS A 82 0.80 -25.73 -3.97
C LYS A 82 0.31 -26.88 -3.10
N ASP A 83 -0.87 -27.34 -3.38
CA ASP A 83 -1.43 -28.53 -2.77
C ASP A 83 -1.56 -29.62 -3.87
N ASP A 84 -0.86 -30.73 -3.71
CA ASP A 84 -0.82 -31.82 -4.69
C ASP A 84 -2.18 -32.53 -4.84
N SER A 85 -3.11 -32.32 -3.89
CA SER A 85 -4.48 -32.80 -3.99
C SER A 85 -5.36 -31.98 -4.92
N ILE A 86 -4.91 -30.77 -5.31
CA ILE A 86 -5.66 -29.89 -6.21
C ILE A 86 -5.53 -30.40 -7.64
N ARG A 87 -6.65 -30.82 -8.23
CA ARG A 87 -6.70 -31.33 -9.60
C ARG A 87 -6.71 -30.23 -10.67
N GLY A 88 -7.03 -28.98 -10.32
CA GLY A 88 -7.06 -27.85 -11.23
C GLY A 88 -7.59 -26.60 -10.56
N HIS A 89 -7.27 -25.45 -11.13
CA HIS A 89 -7.73 -24.15 -10.68
C HIS A 89 -8.87 -23.69 -11.59
N HIS A 90 -10.06 -23.53 -11.04
CA HIS A 90 -11.23 -23.03 -11.78
C HIS A 90 -11.22 -21.52 -11.88
N ARG A 91 -10.70 -20.83 -10.84
CA ARG A 91 -10.59 -19.40 -10.79
C ARG A 91 -9.53 -18.99 -9.76
N ILE A 92 -8.68 -18.04 -10.14
CA ILE A 92 -7.71 -17.40 -9.25
C ILE A 92 -7.88 -15.89 -9.40
N GLU A 93 -8.40 -15.25 -8.37
CA GLU A 93 -8.63 -13.79 -8.33
C GLU A 93 -7.80 -13.11 -7.23
N ARG A 94 -7.31 -13.89 -6.25
CA ARG A 94 -6.44 -13.37 -5.19
C ARG A 94 -5.06 -13.06 -5.74
N ALA A 95 -4.50 -11.95 -5.31
CA ALA A 95 -3.11 -11.59 -5.62
C ALA A 95 -2.14 -12.31 -4.70
N TYR A 96 -1.02 -12.74 -5.22
CA TYR A 96 0.07 -13.41 -4.51
C TYR A 96 1.39 -12.72 -4.85
N GLY A 97 2.42 -13.04 -4.09
CA GLY A 97 3.77 -12.58 -4.31
C GLY A 97 4.24 -11.59 -3.25
N SER A 98 5.41 -11.03 -3.50
CA SER A 98 6.05 -10.07 -2.62
C SER A 98 5.40 -8.70 -2.72
N PHE A 99 5.37 -7.99 -1.60
CA PHE A 99 4.95 -6.60 -1.53
C PHE A 99 5.95 -5.77 -0.72
N GLU A 100 5.98 -4.50 -1.03
CA GLU A 100 6.71 -3.49 -0.28
C GLU A 100 5.92 -2.18 -0.26
N ARG A 101 5.73 -1.62 0.94
CA ARG A 101 5.12 -0.32 1.15
C ARG A 101 6.03 0.52 2.03
N SER A 102 6.25 1.78 1.64
CA SER A 102 7.05 2.72 2.42
C SER A 102 6.26 3.98 2.72
N PHE A 103 6.39 4.47 3.95
CA PHE A 103 5.68 5.63 4.47
C PHE A 103 6.64 6.56 5.19
N THR A 104 6.50 7.85 4.97
CA THR A 104 7.25 8.85 5.74
C THR A 104 6.71 8.91 7.17
N VAL A 105 7.60 8.82 8.13
CA VAL A 105 7.30 8.93 9.56
C VAL A 105 7.77 10.29 10.06
N PRO A 106 6.89 11.09 10.72
CA PRO A 106 7.30 12.37 11.27
C PRO A 106 8.43 12.23 12.31
N ALA A 107 9.29 13.23 12.42
CA ALA A 107 10.36 13.27 13.40
C ALA A 107 9.85 13.27 14.86
N SER A 108 8.56 13.58 15.05
CA SER A 108 7.87 13.51 16.34
C SER A 108 7.66 12.10 16.87
N VAL A 109 7.82 11.07 16.05
CA VAL A 109 7.69 9.68 16.44
C VAL A 109 8.96 9.18 17.11
N ASP A 110 8.78 8.41 18.19
CA ASP A 110 9.84 7.69 18.87
C ASP A 110 10.05 6.32 18.21
N ALA A 111 11.05 6.24 17.33
CA ALA A 111 11.32 5.02 16.57
C ALA A 111 11.71 3.82 17.45
N GLU A 112 12.24 4.07 18.64
CA GLU A 112 12.65 3.00 19.57
C GLU A 112 11.46 2.32 20.26
N LYS A 113 10.31 2.99 20.28
CA LYS A 113 9.09 2.50 20.94
C LYS A 113 8.03 2.00 19.96
N VAL A 114 8.39 1.83 18.71
CA VAL A 114 7.47 1.28 17.70
C VAL A 114 7.14 -0.18 18.05
N ALA A 115 5.87 -0.51 18.02
CA ALA A 115 5.37 -1.86 18.26
C ALA A 115 4.45 -2.30 17.12
N ALA A 116 4.46 -3.58 16.81
CA ALA A 116 3.61 -4.17 15.79
C ALA A 116 2.90 -5.41 16.33
N GLU A 117 1.64 -5.56 15.98
CA GLU A 117 0.79 -6.70 16.32
C GLU A 117 0.13 -7.21 15.02
N TYR A 118 0.15 -8.52 14.84
CA TYR A 118 -0.53 -9.17 13.72
C TYR A 118 -1.63 -10.09 14.23
N LYS A 119 -2.87 -9.78 13.89
CA LYS A 119 -4.04 -10.51 14.35
C LYS A 119 -5.17 -10.48 13.31
N ASN A 120 -5.80 -11.62 13.08
CA ASN A 120 -6.93 -11.75 12.16
C ASN A 120 -6.63 -11.24 10.74
N GLY A 121 -5.41 -11.42 10.25
CA GLY A 121 -5.00 -10.94 8.93
C GLY A 121 -4.75 -9.43 8.85
N VAL A 122 -4.74 -8.73 9.97
CA VAL A 122 -4.45 -7.29 10.04
C VAL A 122 -3.17 -7.06 10.83
N LEU A 123 -2.22 -6.38 10.21
CA LEU A 123 -1.04 -5.87 10.88
C LEU A 123 -1.34 -4.46 11.41
N THR A 124 -1.18 -4.27 12.71
CA THR A 124 -1.30 -2.97 13.35
C THR A 124 0.07 -2.54 13.82
N VAL A 125 0.58 -1.41 13.32
CA VAL A 125 1.84 -0.80 13.77
C VAL A 125 1.53 0.46 14.54
N ARG A 126 2.01 0.54 15.78
CA ARG A 126 1.87 1.70 16.66
C ARG A 126 3.18 2.45 16.74
N LEU A 127 3.13 3.71 16.45
CA LEU A 127 4.28 4.62 16.42
C LEU A 127 4.05 5.74 17.45
N PRO A 128 4.47 5.55 18.71
CA PRO A 128 4.28 6.55 19.75
C PRO A 128 5.03 7.84 19.45
N LYS A 129 4.42 8.96 19.80
CA LYS A 129 5.08 10.26 19.74
C LYS A 129 6.04 10.44 20.90
N LYS A 130 7.13 11.14 20.67
CA LYS A 130 8.05 11.58 21.73
C LYS A 130 7.29 12.43 22.73
N GLU A 131 7.63 12.35 24.00
CA GLU A 131 6.97 13.15 25.06
C GLU A 131 6.98 14.65 24.76
N ALA A 132 8.08 15.18 24.20
CA ALA A 132 8.20 16.57 23.82
C ALA A 132 7.27 17.00 22.65
N ALA A 133 6.74 16.04 21.89
CA ALA A 133 5.82 16.28 20.76
C ALA A 133 4.35 16.12 21.12
N LYS A 134 4.04 15.62 22.32
CA LYS A 134 2.65 15.50 22.78
C LYS A 134 2.09 16.86 23.19
N PRO A 135 0.77 17.08 23.05
CA PRO A 135 0.12 18.30 23.54
C PRO A 135 0.43 18.53 25.01
N ARG A 136 0.85 19.73 25.33
CA ARG A 136 1.15 20.13 26.69
C ARG A 136 0.18 21.22 27.15
N GLN A 137 -0.48 21.00 28.27
CA GLN A 137 -1.29 22.03 28.90
C GLN A 137 -0.38 23.03 29.62
N VAL A 138 -0.49 24.30 29.27
CA VAL A 138 0.24 25.39 29.93
C VAL A 138 -0.61 25.95 31.04
N LYS A 139 -0.08 25.94 32.26
CA LYS A 139 -0.71 26.57 33.42
C LYS A 139 -0.49 28.07 33.31
N ILE A 140 -1.59 28.82 33.33
CA ILE A 140 -1.54 30.29 33.33
C ILE A 140 -1.44 30.75 34.76
N GLU A 141 -0.40 31.50 35.09
CA GLU A 141 -0.25 32.15 36.37
C GLU A 141 -0.72 33.61 36.26
N ALA A 142 -1.66 34.00 37.14
CA ALA A 142 -2.04 35.39 37.25
C ALA A 142 -0.92 36.14 38.01
N LYS A 143 -0.38 37.18 37.40
CA LYS A 143 0.50 38.12 38.11
C LYS A 143 -0.38 39.28 38.61
N ASP A 144 -0.63 39.30 39.89
CA ASP A 144 -1.17 40.49 40.53
C ASP A 144 -0.09 41.58 40.47
N LYS A 145 -0.56 42.80 40.19
CA LYS A 145 0.31 43.96 40.13
C LYS A 145 0.91 44.32 41.48
#